data_45fb102b62749d371a07397e00f92759
#
_entry.id   45fb102b62749d371a07397e00f92759
#
_cell.length_a   1.000
_cell.length_b   1.000
_cell.length_c   1.000
_cell.angle_alpha   90.00
_cell.angle_beta   90.00
_cell.angle_gamma   90.00
#
_symmetry.space_group_name_H-M   'P 1'
#
loop_
_entity.id
_entity.type
_entity.pdbx_description
1 polymer ?
#
loop_
_entity_poly.entity_id
_entity_poly.type
_entity_poly.pdbx_seq_one_letter_code
_entity_poly.pdbx_strand_id
1 'polypeptide(L)'
;THLRSDARPGMGTERIAATPTAPEAEPKLRATPGPLLFGKVKVQDRAVFFSELYTMLNAGVGLFRALDTIGETIRPVRLAEVVRRLRDGVQGGKPLSDAMRRYPDAFSTLNCAIFAAGESGGFLAEAAHRCAEYSEREFRLQQKIKRETWYPKLVLLAFLFIPTVPTLVLQGLRPWLSQLAGIGLAA
;
A
#
# COMPACT_ATOMS: atom_id res chain seq x y z
N THR A 1 -23.51 74.59 -51.03
CA THR A 1 -22.32 75.32 -50.61
C THR A 1 -21.83 74.68 -49.29
N HIS A 2 -20.59 74.31 -49.30
CA HIS A 2 -19.71 73.96 -48.20
C HIS A 2 -20.00 72.60 -47.49
N LEU A 3 -19.25 71.53 -47.84
CA LEU A 3 -17.85 71.31 -47.45
C LEU A 3 -17.60 71.32 -45.93
N ARG A 4 -17.32 70.19 -45.45
CA ARG A 4 -16.04 69.92 -44.77
C ARG A 4 -16.28 68.78 -43.78
N SER A 5 -15.65 67.69 -44.06
CA SER A 5 -14.27 67.40 -43.75
C SER A 5 -14.10 66.80 -42.33
N ASP A 6 -13.70 65.59 -42.39
CA ASP A 6 -12.63 65.03 -41.57
C ASP A 6 -12.80 64.99 -40.04
N ALA A 7 -12.84 63.83 -39.53
CA ALA A 7 -11.71 63.32 -38.78
C ALA A 7 -12.09 61.96 -38.20
N ARG A 8 -11.47 60.94 -38.73
CA ARG A 8 -11.28 59.70 -37.97
C ARG A 8 -10.18 59.94 -36.93
N PRO A 9 -10.40 59.55 -35.69
CA PRO A 9 -9.29 59.23 -34.86
C PRO A 9 -9.29 57.73 -34.55
N GLY A 10 -8.20 57.13 -34.89
CA GLY A 10 -7.45 56.31 -34.00
C GLY A 10 -8.05 54.94 -33.63
N MET A 11 -7.76 53.95 -34.46
CA MET A 11 -7.64 52.58 -34.00
C MET A 11 -6.61 52.53 -32.87
N GLY A 12 -7.14 52.62 -31.63
CA GLY A 12 -6.38 52.18 -30.46
C GLY A 12 -6.32 50.67 -30.50
N THR A 13 -5.19 50.17 -30.97
CA THR A 13 -4.78 48.76 -30.70
C THR A 13 -4.60 48.61 -29.21
N GLU A 14 -5.68 48.27 -28.55
CA GLU A 14 -5.61 47.80 -27.17
C GLU A 14 -4.92 46.46 -27.20
N ARG A 15 -3.58 46.50 -26.98
CA ARG A 15 -2.81 45.34 -26.62
C ARG A 15 -3.38 44.79 -25.34
N ILE A 16 -4.17 43.74 -25.47
CA ILE A 16 -4.46 42.86 -24.38
C ILE A 16 -3.13 42.26 -23.99
N ALA A 17 -2.45 42.91 -23.05
CA ALA A 17 -1.31 42.33 -22.36
C ALA A 17 -1.85 41.08 -21.63
N ALA A 18 -1.62 39.94 -22.25
CA ALA A 18 -1.76 38.65 -21.56
C ALA A 18 -0.77 38.69 -20.39
N THR A 19 -1.24 39.02 -19.24
CA THR A 19 -0.56 38.80 -17.97
C THR A 19 -0.24 37.32 -17.93
N PRO A 20 1.03 36.88 -17.88
CA PRO A 20 1.33 35.49 -17.64
C PRO A 20 0.78 35.17 -16.24
N THR A 21 -0.31 34.43 -16.21
CA THR A 21 -0.81 33.82 -15.00
C THR A 21 0.33 33.01 -14.44
N ALA A 22 0.95 33.50 -13.39
CA ALA A 22 1.91 32.75 -12.60
C ALA A 22 1.33 31.38 -12.33
N PRO A 23 2.10 30.29 -12.43
CA PRO A 23 1.60 28.96 -12.12
C PRO A 23 1.03 29.03 -10.70
N GLU A 24 -0.28 28.83 -10.65
CA GLU A 24 -1.06 28.71 -9.40
C GLU A 24 -0.29 27.70 -8.55
N ALA A 25 0.33 28.20 -7.49
CA ALA A 25 1.11 27.38 -6.57
C ALA A 25 0.23 26.22 -6.16
N GLU A 26 0.57 25.04 -6.64
CA GLU A 26 -0.07 23.80 -6.17
C GLU A 26 -0.18 23.88 -4.65
N PRO A 27 -1.37 23.68 -4.09
CA PRO A 27 -1.52 23.72 -2.64
C PRO A 27 -0.55 22.71 -2.08
N LYS A 28 0.54 23.17 -1.46
CA LYS A 28 1.46 22.33 -0.71
C LYS A 28 0.60 21.44 0.15
N LEU A 29 0.51 20.16 -0.23
CA LEU A 29 -0.15 19.13 0.56
C LEU A 29 0.41 19.23 1.98
N ARG A 30 -0.36 19.86 2.85
CA ARG A 30 0.01 19.98 4.26
C ARG A 30 0.16 18.59 4.83
N ALA A 31 1.37 18.38 5.32
CA ALA A 31 1.74 17.41 6.32
C ALA A 31 1.04 16.05 6.14
N THR A 32 1.72 15.17 5.46
CA THR A 32 1.58 13.74 5.72
C THR A 32 1.43 13.55 7.23
N PRO A 33 0.31 13.03 7.73
CA PRO A 33 0.24 12.67 9.13
C PRO A 33 1.41 11.75 9.38
N GLY A 34 2.24 12.10 10.37
CA GLY A 34 3.50 11.42 10.66
C GLY A 34 3.34 9.91 10.67
N PRO A 35 4.42 9.15 10.46
CA PRO A 35 4.36 7.70 10.37
C PRO A 35 3.60 7.18 11.59
N LEU A 36 2.43 6.61 11.34
CA LEU A 36 1.67 5.93 12.38
C LEU A 36 2.61 4.85 12.94
N LEU A 37 2.90 4.91 14.23
CA LEU A 37 3.92 4.12 14.96
C LEU A 37 3.75 2.59 14.89
N PHE A 38 2.79 2.08 14.11
CA PHE A 38 2.45 0.68 14.06
C PHE A 38 2.49 0.15 12.62
N GLY A 39 3.46 -0.69 12.34
CA GLY A 39 3.65 -1.63 11.25
C GLY A 39 2.90 -1.41 9.92
N LYS A 40 3.43 -1.95 8.84
CA LYS A 40 2.86 -1.91 7.48
C LYS A 40 1.52 -2.66 7.42
N VAL A 41 0.51 -2.12 6.74
CA VAL A 41 -0.75 -2.84 6.47
C VAL A 41 -0.45 -4.07 5.62
N LYS A 42 -0.90 -5.24 6.05
CA LYS A 42 -0.69 -6.48 5.31
C LYS A 42 -1.54 -6.50 4.04
N VAL A 43 -1.03 -7.12 2.99
CA VAL A 43 -1.76 -7.29 1.72
C VAL A 43 -3.09 -8.02 1.92
N GLN A 44 -3.12 -8.99 2.83
CA GLN A 44 -4.33 -9.73 3.20
C GLN A 44 -5.42 -8.81 3.77
N ASP A 45 -5.05 -7.94 4.70
CA ASP A 45 -5.99 -7.01 5.34
C ASP A 45 -6.57 -6.02 4.33
N ARG A 46 -5.75 -5.59 3.38
CA ARG A 46 -6.16 -4.74 2.26
C ARG A 46 -7.13 -5.45 1.31
N ALA A 47 -6.89 -6.74 1.02
CA ALA A 47 -7.80 -7.53 0.19
C ALA A 47 -9.19 -7.65 0.84
N VAL A 48 -9.23 -7.91 2.16
CA VAL A 48 -10.48 -7.94 2.94
C VAL A 48 -11.20 -6.59 2.87
N PHE A 49 -10.50 -5.49 3.09
CA PHE A 49 -11.07 -4.14 3.00
C PHE A 49 -11.75 -3.88 1.64
N PHE A 50 -11.08 -4.19 0.53
CA PHE A 50 -11.65 -3.96 -0.79
C PHE A 50 -12.82 -4.90 -1.10
N SER A 51 -12.79 -6.14 -0.61
CA SER A 51 -13.88 -7.10 -0.76
C SER A 51 -15.13 -6.66 0.01
N GLU A 52 -14.98 -6.19 1.25
CA GLU A 52 -16.09 -5.64 2.05
C GLU A 52 -16.65 -4.38 1.41
N LEU A 53 -15.77 -3.48 0.96
CA LEU A 53 -16.17 -2.25 0.27
C LEU A 53 -16.96 -2.56 -1.01
N TYR A 54 -16.49 -3.51 -1.82
CA TYR A 54 -17.21 -3.97 -3.00
C TYR A 54 -18.60 -4.49 -2.64
N THR A 55 -18.69 -5.37 -1.65
CA THR A 55 -19.96 -5.99 -1.23
C THR A 55 -20.99 -4.92 -0.83
N MET A 56 -20.58 -3.92 -0.06
CA MET A 56 -21.46 -2.85 0.38
C MET A 56 -21.86 -1.93 -0.78
N LEU A 57 -20.92 -1.52 -1.61
CA LEU A 57 -21.21 -0.65 -2.76
C LEU A 57 -22.11 -1.36 -3.78
N ASN A 58 -21.88 -2.64 -4.03
CA ASN A 58 -22.71 -3.46 -4.93
C ASN A 58 -24.14 -3.68 -4.39
N ALA A 59 -24.29 -3.69 -3.06
CA ALA A 59 -25.61 -3.70 -2.40
C ALA A 59 -26.30 -2.32 -2.41
N GLY A 60 -25.69 -1.29 -3.03
CA GLY A 60 -26.25 0.06 -3.09
C GLY A 60 -26.01 0.92 -1.84
N VAL A 61 -25.16 0.47 -0.91
CA VAL A 61 -24.79 1.26 0.26
C VAL A 61 -23.89 2.41 -0.18
N GLY A 62 -24.23 3.63 0.23
CA GLY A 62 -23.43 4.81 -0.11
C GLY A 62 -22.00 4.72 0.46
N LEU A 63 -21.03 5.26 -0.27
CA LEU A 63 -19.60 5.19 0.05
C LEU A 63 -19.26 5.59 1.49
N PHE A 64 -19.83 6.69 1.98
CA PHE A 64 -19.60 7.14 3.35
C PHE A 64 -20.02 6.09 4.38
N ARG A 65 -21.23 5.54 4.24
CA ARG A 65 -21.74 4.50 5.14
C ARG A 65 -20.94 3.22 5.07
N ALA A 66 -20.54 2.80 3.88
CA ALA A 66 -19.68 1.65 3.69
C ALA A 66 -18.35 1.81 4.45
N LEU A 67 -17.68 2.96 4.29
CA LEU A 67 -16.43 3.24 5.00
C LEU A 67 -16.61 3.33 6.52
N ASP A 68 -17.74 3.87 6.99
CA ASP A 68 -18.06 3.96 8.41
C ASP A 68 -18.19 2.57 9.02
N THR A 69 -19.03 1.72 8.45
CA THR A 69 -19.22 0.33 8.91
C THR A 69 -17.94 -0.48 8.86
N ILE A 70 -17.17 -0.38 7.78
CA ILE A 70 -15.88 -1.08 7.64
C ILE A 70 -14.89 -0.57 8.69
N GLY A 71 -14.84 0.73 8.95
CA GLY A 71 -13.95 1.31 9.95
C GLY A 71 -14.21 0.85 11.38
N GLU A 72 -15.42 0.34 11.67
CA GLU A 72 -15.78 -0.23 12.96
C GLU A 72 -15.48 -1.72 13.07
N THR A 73 -15.65 -2.46 11.97
CA THR A 73 -15.56 -3.92 11.94
C THR A 73 -14.19 -4.45 11.58
N ILE A 74 -13.46 -3.74 10.71
CA ILE A 74 -12.21 -4.27 10.16
C ILE A 74 -11.09 -4.36 11.19
N ARG A 75 -10.33 -5.44 11.11
CA ARG A 75 -9.08 -5.60 11.86
C ARG A 75 -7.93 -5.78 10.85
N PRO A 76 -6.73 -5.29 11.10
CA PRO A 76 -6.13 -4.73 12.33
C PRO A 76 -6.49 -3.25 12.57
N VAL A 77 -6.30 -2.82 13.82
CA VAL A 77 -6.60 -1.45 14.32
C VAL A 77 -6.04 -0.35 13.42
N ARG A 78 -4.84 -0.56 12.86
CA ARG A 78 -4.22 0.41 11.95
C ARG A 78 -5.04 0.63 10.68
N LEU A 79 -5.52 -0.43 10.04
CA LEU A 79 -6.34 -0.29 8.84
C LEU A 79 -7.68 0.35 9.19
N ALA A 80 -8.28 -0.01 10.33
CA ALA A 80 -9.49 0.63 10.84
C ALA A 80 -9.31 2.15 11.00
N GLU A 81 -8.18 2.59 11.56
CA GLU A 81 -7.90 4.01 11.70
C GLU A 81 -7.73 4.71 10.35
N VAL A 82 -7.02 4.09 9.41
CA VAL A 82 -6.89 4.62 8.04
C VAL A 82 -8.27 4.73 7.39
N VAL A 83 -9.12 3.70 7.49
CA VAL A 83 -10.48 3.71 6.91
C VAL A 83 -11.34 4.81 7.52
N ARG A 84 -11.28 5.04 8.85
CA ARG A 84 -11.98 6.16 9.49
C ARG A 84 -11.51 7.51 8.92
N ARG A 85 -10.23 7.69 8.69
CA ARG A 85 -9.69 8.92 8.07
C ARG A 85 -10.09 9.07 6.60
N LEU A 86 -10.23 7.95 5.86
CA LEU A 86 -10.80 7.98 4.51
C LEU A 86 -12.25 8.44 4.57
N ARG A 87 -13.07 7.88 5.49
CA ARG A 87 -14.44 8.30 5.74
C ARG A 87 -14.54 9.80 6.01
N ASP A 88 -13.73 10.33 6.92
CA ASP A 88 -13.70 11.75 7.26
C ASP A 88 -13.32 12.62 6.04
N GLY A 89 -12.40 12.14 5.21
CA GLY A 89 -12.04 12.78 3.95
C GLY A 89 -13.21 12.85 2.96
N VAL A 90 -13.92 11.73 2.78
CA VAL A 90 -15.09 11.63 1.91
C VAL A 90 -16.25 12.49 2.45
N GLN A 91 -16.46 12.52 3.77
CA GLN A 91 -17.44 13.40 4.41
C GLN A 91 -17.14 14.87 4.13
N GLY A 92 -15.86 15.24 4.07
CA GLY A 92 -15.42 16.58 3.69
C GLY A 92 -15.45 16.86 2.18
N GLY A 93 -16.09 16.00 1.38
CA GLY A 93 -16.25 16.18 -0.07
C GLY A 93 -15.01 15.85 -0.90
N LYS A 94 -13.98 15.23 -0.31
CA LYS A 94 -12.79 14.83 -1.06
C LYS A 94 -13.02 13.51 -1.78
N PRO A 95 -12.48 13.33 -3.00
CA PRO A 95 -12.46 12.04 -3.66
C PRO A 95 -11.77 10.98 -2.78
N LEU A 96 -12.28 9.75 -2.77
CA LEU A 96 -11.70 8.64 -2.03
C LEU A 96 -10.26 8.36 -2.50
N SER A 97 -10.02 8.43 -3.80
CA SER A 97 -8.70 8.26 -4.41
C SER A 97 -7.66 9.24 -3.86
N ASP A 98 -8.04 10.50 -3.64
CA ASP A 98 -7.16 11.52 -3.07
C ASP A 98 -6.92 11.30 -1.57
N ALA A 99 -7.94 10.83 -0.86
CA ALA A 99 -7.79 10.43 0.54
C ALA A 99 -6.84 9.22 0.68
N MET A 100 -6.96 8.22 -0.22
CA MET A 100 -6.10 7.03 -0.24
C MET A 100 -4.63 7.35 -0.52
N ARG A 101 -4.33 8.30 -1.41
CA ARG A 101 -2.96 8.75 -1.73
C ARG A 101 -2.15 9.22 -0.54
N ARG A 102 -2.82 9.63 0.54
CA ARG A 102 -2.17 10.06 1.79
C ARG A 102 -1.60 8.91 2.61
N TYR A 103 -1.97 7.68 2.27
CA TYR A 103 -1.58 6.46 3.00
C TYR A 103 -0.89 5.45 2.07
N PRO A 104 0.31 5.77 1.54
CA PRO A 104 1.04 4.90 0.62
C PRO A 104 1.44 3.56 1.22
N ASP A 105 1.52 3.49 2.57
CA ASP A 105 1.78 2.24 3.30
C ASP A 105 0.57 1.28 3.28
N ALA A 106 -0.64 1.81 3.13
CA ALA A 106 -1.87 1.04 3.08
C ALA A 106 -2.32 0.78 1.64
N PHE A 107 -2.21 1.76 0.76
CA PHE A 107 -2.73 1.70 -0.61
C PHE A 107 -1.64 1.98 -1.63
N SER A 108 -1.53 1.12 -2.64
CA SER A 108 -0.59 1.31 -3.74
C SER A 108 -1.08 2.41 -4.70
N THR A 109 -0.14 2.98 -5.46
CA THR A 109 -0.46 3.95 -6.53
C THR A 109 -1.49 3.38 -7.52
N LEU A 110 -1.41 2.08 -7.81
CA LEU A 110 -2.37 1.40 -8.68
C LEU A 110 -3.78 1.42 -8.10
N ASN A 111 -3.93 1.11 -6.79
CA ASN A 111 -5.23 1.16 -6.14
C ASN A 111 -5.84 2.57 -6.23
N CYS A 112 -5.03 3.60 -5.97
CA CYS A 112 -5.49 4.99 -6.07
C CYS A 112 -5.90 5.37 -7.51
N ALA A 113 -5.18 4.88 -8.52
CA ALA A 113 -5.52 5.13 -9.92
C ALA A 113 -6.82 4.44 -10.34
N ILE A 114 -7.04 3.18 -9.91
CA ILE A 114 -8.27 2.44 -10.19
C ILE A 114 -9.49 3.15 -9.54
N PHE A 115 -9.35 3.61 -8.29
CA PHE A 115 -10.41 4.34 -7.61
C PHE A 115 -10.66 5.72 -8.24
N ALA A 116 -9.62 6.44 -8.67
CA ALA A 116 -9.79 7.71 -9.39
C ALA A 116 -10.60 7.53 -10.70
N ALA A 117 -10.31 6.47 -11.45
CA ALA A 117 -11.10 6.12 -12.63
C ALA A 117 -12.54 5.73 -12.28
N GLY A 118 -12.73 4.96 -11.20
CA GLY A 118 -14.06 4.56 -10.71
C GLY A 118 -14.92 5.73 -10.23
N GLU A 119 -14.29 6.71 -9.56
CA GLU A 119 -14.96 7.94 -9.12
C GLU A 119 -15.41 8.80 -10.28
N SER A 120 -14.52 9.03 -11.25
CA SER A 120 -14.83 9.85 -12.42
C SER A 120 -15.85 9.19 -13.35
N GLY A 121 -15.84 7.85 -13.43
CA GLY A 121 -16.76 7.08 -14.29
C GLY A 121 -18.03 6.60 -13.60
N GLY A 122 -18.18 6.78 -12.28
CA GLY A 122 -19.36 6.32 -11.54
C GLY A 122 -19.41 4.82 -11.27
N PHE A 123 -18.30 4.08 -11.42
CA PHE A 123 -18.23 2.63 -11.23
C PHE A 123 -17.37 2.21 -10.03
N LEU A 124 -17.59 2.85 -8.87
CA LEU A 124 -16.82 2.61 -7.64
C LEU A 124 -16.89 1.16 -7.16
N ALA A 125 -18.03 0.49 -7.29
CA ALA A 125 -18.17 -0.92 -6.91
C ALA A 125 -17.23 -1.81 -7.73
N GLU A 126 -17.18 -1.62 -9.04
CA GLU A 126 -16.27 -2.36 -9.92
C GLU A 126 -14.80 -2.03 -9.62
N ALA A 127 -14.47 -0.77 -9.33
CA ALA A 127 -13.13 -0.38 -8.91
C ALA A 127 -12.70 -1.10 -7.63
N ALA A 128 -13.61 -1.21 -6.64
CA ALA A 128 -13.36 -1.96 -5.40
C ALA A 128 -13.15 -3.46 -5.68
N HIS A 129 -13.96 -4.05 -6.55
CA HIS A 129 -13.83 -5.44 -6.97
C HIS A 129 -12.45 -5.74 -7.59
N ARG A 130 -12.03 -4.91 -8.55
CA ARG A 130 -10.71 -5.04 -9.20
C ARG A 130 -9.56 -4.90 -8.21
N CYS A 131 -9.66 -3.98 -7.25
CA CYS A 131 -8.66 -3.84 -6.20
C CYS A 131 -8.62 -5.05 -5.25
N ALA A 132 -9.78 -5.65 -4.94
CA ALA A 132 -9.87 -6.87 -4.16
C ALA A 132 -9.16 -8.03 -4.88
N GLU A 133 -9.52 -8.31 -6.14
CA GLU A 133 -8.88 -9.36 -6.95
C GLU A 133 -7.36 -9.17 -7.06
N TYR A 134 -6.91 -7.95 -7.32
CA TYR A 134 -5.49 -7.64 -7.41
C TYR A 134 -4.76 -7.95 -6.10
N SER A 135 -5.33 -7.50 -4.97
CA SER A 135 -4.75 -7.72 -3.64
C SER A 135 -4.74 -9.21 -3.26
N GLU A 136 -5.77 -9.97 -3.62
CA GLU A 136 -5.80 -11.42 -3.41
C GLU A 136 -4.74 -12.16 -4.24
N ARG A 137 -4.55 -11.77 -5.50
CA ARG A 137 -3.50 -12.35 -6.37
C ARG A 137 -2.12 -12.05 -5.79
N GLU A 138 -1.87 -10.83 -5.36
CA GLU A 138 -0.63 -10.43 -4.69
C GLU A 138 -0.38 -11.26 -3.43
N PHE A 139 -1.40 -11.46 -2.60
CA PHE A 139 -1.32 -12.27 -1.39
C PHE A 139 -1.00 -13.75 -1.69
N ARG A 140 -1.66 -14.35 -2.68
CA ARG A 140 -1.39 -15.75 -3.11
C ARG A 140 0.04 -15.93 -3.60
N LEU A 141 0.56 -14.97 -4.35
CA LEU A 141 1.96 -14.99 -4.81
C LEU A 141 2.95 -14.93 -3.64
N GLN A 142 2.70 -14.06 -2.67
CA GLN A 142 3.54 -13.95 -1.47
C GLN A 142 3.53 -15.24 -0.63
N GLN A 143 2.41 -15.94 -0.56
CA GLN A 143 2.32 -17.22 0.14
C GLN A 143 3.13 -18.33 -0.56
N LYS A 144 3.06 -18.42 -1.90
CA LYS A 144 3.84 -19.42 -2.67
C LYS A 144 5.34 -19.23 -2.44
N ILE A 145 5.85 -18.01 -2.56
CA ILE A 145 7.27 -17.71 -2.35
C ILE A 145 7.73 -18.11 -0.95
N LYS A 146 6.94 -17.85 0.10
CA LYS A 146 7.29 -18.22 1.48
C LYS A 146 7.35 -19.71 1.68
N ARG A 147 6.45 -20.48 1.09
CA ARG A 147 6.42 -21.95 1.21
C ARG A 147 7.58 -22.61 0.48
N GLU A 148 7.88 -22.15 -0.72
CA GLU A 148 8.95 -22.71 -1.55
C GLU A 148 10.36 -22.39 -1.01
N THR A 149 10.53 -21.28 -0.30
CA THR A 149 11.82 -20.88 0.28
C THR A 149 12.14 -21.57 1.61
N TRP A 150 11.15 -22.19 2.28
CA TRP A 150 11.38 -22.89 3.54
C TRP A 150 12.18 -24.18 3.35
N TYR A 151 11.84 -24.97 2.32
CA TYR A 151 12.47 -26.25 2.05
C TYR A 151 13.99 -26.14 1.77
N PRO A 152 14.47 -25.28 0.87
CA PRO A 152 15.91 -25.14 0.63
C PRO A 152 16.68 -24.66 1.86
N LYS A 153 16.08 -23.82 2.71
CA LYS A 153 16.73 -23.40 3.97
C LYS A 153 16.88 -24.57 4.94
N LEU A 154 15.90 -25.45 5.04
CA LEU A 154 15.93 -26.62 5.90
C LEU A 154 16.96 -27.63 5.40
N VAL A 155 17.03 -27.85 4.08
CA VAL A 155 18.05 -28.72 3.45
C VAL A 155 19.46 -28.16 3.66
N LEU A 156 19.66 -26.85 3.48
CA LEU A 156 20.95 -26.21 3.71
C LEU A 156 21.38 -26.34 5.18
N LEU A 157 20.45 -26.13 6.10
CA LEU A 157 20.67 -26.30 7.54
C LEU A 157 21.06 -27.77 7.86
N ALA A 158 20.28 -28.71 7.33
CA ALA A 158 20.60 -30.16 7.52
C ALA A 158 21.96 -30.54 6.96
N PHE A 159 22.29 -30.04 5.75
CA PHE A 159 23.59 -30.29 5.14
C PHE A 159 24.76 -29.74 5.96
N LEU A 160 24.57 -28.61 6.65
CA LEU A 160 25.57 -28.02 7.52
C LEU A 160 25.68 -28.76 8.87
N PHE A 161 24.56 -29.23 9.43
CA PHE A 161 24.55 -29.86 10.77
C PHE A 161 24.87 -31.35 10.74
N ILE A 162 24.43 -32.09 9.70
CA ILE A 162 24.66 -33.55 9.62
C ILE A 162 26.14 -33.95 9.72
N PRO A 163 27.08 -33.31 8.99
CA PRO A 163 28.50 -33.68 9.13
C PRO A 163 29.17 -33.10 10.39
N THR A 164 28.62 -32.01 10.94
CA THR A 164 29.24 -31.29 12.06
C THR A 164 28.96 -31.97 13.39
N VAL A 165 27.75 -32.52 13.60
CA VAL A 165 27.36 -33.17 14.86
C VAL A 165 28.21 -34.43 15.16
N PRO A 166 28.36 -35.41 14.24
CA PRO A 166 29.19 -36.59 14.53
C PRO A 166 30.68 -36.28 14.71
N THR A 167 31.22 -35.29 13.97
CA THR A 167 32.62 -34.88 14.17
C THR A 167 32.85 -34.25 15.54
N LEU A 168 31.92 -33.43 16.02
CA LEU A 168 32.00 -32.81 17.35
C LEU A 168 31.89 -33.87 18.47
N VAL A 169 30.98 -34.83 18.32
CA VAL A 169 30.78 -35.93 19.30
C VAL A 169 32.00 -36.85 19.31
N LEU A 170 32.52 -37.25 18.17
CA LEU A 170 33.69 -38.10 18.07
C LEU A 170 34.99 -37.44 18.57
N GLN A 171 35.15 -36.14 18.33
CA GLN A 171 36.31 -35.41 18.85
C GLN A 171 36.21 -35.18 20.37
N GLY A 172 35.02 -34.99 20.92
CA GLY A 172 34.79 -34.90 22.35
C GLY A 172 34.98 -36.22 23.11
N LEU A 173 34.72 -37.37 22.46
CA LEU A 173 34.91 -38.68 23.03
C LEU A 173 36.34 -39.22 22.91
N ARG A 174 37.14 -38.74 21.96
CA ARG A 174 38.51 -39.20 21.74
C ARG A 174 39.43 -39.09 22.98
N PRO A 175 39.47 -37.95 23.71
CA PRO A 175 40.34 -37.85 24.88
C PRO A 175 39.89 -38.80 26.01
N TRP A 176 38.59 -39.04 26.14
CA TRP A 176 38.06 -39.95 27.16
C TRP A 176 38.32 -41.43 26.84
N LEU A 177 38.17 -41.82 25.56
CA LEU A 177 38.51 -43.17 25.09
C LEU A 177 40.00 -43.49 25.17
N SER A 178 40.88 -42.54 24.93
CA SER A 178 42.32 -42.72 25.06
C SER A 178 42.77 -42.91 26.53
N GLN A 179 42.09 -42.31 27.50
CA GLN A 179 42.31 -42.51 28.91
C GLN A 179 41.90 -43.92 29.37
N LEU A 180 40.77 -44.44 28.87
CA LEU A 180 40.36 -45.82 29.17
C LEU A 180 41.29 -46.88 28.58
N ALA A 181 41.80 -46.66 27.37
CA ALA A 181 42.75 -47.57 26.74
C ALA A 181 44.09 -47.58 27.47
N GLY A 182 44.51 -46.47 28.07
CA GLY A 182 45.74 -46.37 28.86
C GLY A 182 45.63 -47.09 30.21
N ILE A 183 44.47 -47.23 30.79
CA ILE A 183 44.27 -47.92 32.07
C ILE A 183 44.25 -49.47 31.91
N GLY A 184 43.75 -49.92 30.73
CA GLY A 184 43.65 -51.37 30.44
C GLY A 184 44.94 -52.06 30.08
N LEU A 185 46.07 -51.35 29.87
CA LEU A 185 47.37 -51.92 29.47
C LEU A 185 48.44 -51.97 30.63
N ALA A 186 48.00 -51.54 31.84
CA ALA A 186 48.87 -51.44 33.01
C ALA A 186 48.53 -52.49 34.14
N ALA A 187 47.84 -53.60 33.75
CA ALA A 187 47.49 -54.68 34.68
C ALA A 187 48.11 -56.00 34.24
#